data_e6cf623f520bc8a2fabc614f5403e05a
#
_entry.id   e6cf623f520bc8a2fabc614f5403e05a
#
_cell.length_a   1.000
_cell.length_b   1.000
_cell.length_c   1.000
_cell.angle_alpha   90.00
_cell.angle_beta   90.00
_cell.angle_gamma   90.00
#
_symmetry.space_group_name_H-M   'P 1'
#
loop_
_entity.id
_entity.type
_entity.pdbx_description
1 polymer ?
#
loop_
_entity_poly.entity_id
_entity_poly.type
_entity_poly.pdbx_seq_one_letter_code
_entity_poly.pdbx_strand_id
1 'polypeptide(L)'
;MAYRLERSYAEVEGVATFYSLYNTAHKPGKHKIEVCTCLCCHINGAWNMRDYLVKKLGIRHGETTSDGMFTLEEVECLNTCDRAPAVQVGSEYYGPVTETQLDDLIEKLRNSQESTVVQYAADVVSVQLRKGEV
;
A
#
# COMPACT_ATOMS: atom_id res chain seq x y z
N MET A 1 -1.04 -21.75 -5.14
CA MET A 1 -2.23 -21.32 -4.34
C MET A 1 -3.52 -21.91 -4.92
N ALA A 2 -3.84 -21.76 -6.19
CA ALA A 2 -5.07 -22.27 -6.82
C ALA A 2 -5.33 -23.78 -6.52
N TYR A 3 -4.34 -24.63 -6.71
CA TYR A 3 -4.43 -26.06 -6.40
C TYR A 3 -4.81 -26.33 -4.92
N ARG A 4 -4.26 -25.56 -3.97
CA ARG A 4 -4.57 -25.73 -2.54
C ARG A 4 -5.97 -25.28 -2.16
N LEU A 5 -6.53 -24.31 -2.90
CA LEU A 5 -7.85 -23.78 -2.70
C LEU A 5 -8.93 -24.55 -3.48
N GLU A 6 -8.51 -25.54 -4.27
CA GLU A 6 -9.40 -26.28 -5.18
C GLU A 6 -10.20 -25.34 -6.09
N ARG A 7 -9.54 -24.28 -6.57
CA ARG A 7 -10.10 -23.26 -7.46
C ARG A 7 -9.30 -23.17 -8.75
N SER A 8 -9.94 -22.64 -9.78
CA SER A 8 -9.24 -22.38 -11.05
C SER A 8 -8.19 -21.26 -10.86
N TYR A 9 -7.15 -21.30 -11.70
CA TYR A 9 -6.13 -20.24 -11.70
C TYR A 9 -6.75 -18.86 -11.92
N ALA A 10 -7.69 -18.74 -12.87
CA ALA A 10 -8.36 -17.50 -13.21
C ALA A 10 -9.16 -16.90 -12.03
N GLU A 11 -9.84 -17.73 -11.23
CA GLU A 11 -10.55 -17.25 -10.04
C GLU A 11 -9.58 -16.68 -9.01
N VAL A 12 -8.48 -17.37 -8.74
CA VAL A 12 -7.48 -16.92 -7.75
C VAL A 12 -6.75 -15.68 -8.24
N GLU A 13 -6.37 -15.64 -9.52
CA GLU A 13 -5.73 -14.47 -10.13
C GLU A 13 -6.66 -13.26 -10.14
N GLY A 14 -7.94 -13.45 -10.49
CA GLY A 14 -8.93 -12.38 -10.49
C GLY A 14 -9.10 -11.73 -9.11
N VAL A 15 -9.12 -12.53 -8.04
CA VAL A 15 -9.16 -11.99 -6.67
C VAL A 15 -7.84 -11.29 -6.32
N ALA A 16 -6.71 -11.91 -6.60
CA ALA A 16 -5.40 -11.39 -6.24
C ALA A 16 -5.06 -10.07 -6.97
N THR A 17 -5.54 -9.89 -8.19
CA THR A 17 -5.32 -8.67 -8.97
C THR A 17 -6.35 -7.58 -8.69
N PHE A 18 -7.53 -7.93 -8.20
CA PHE A 18 -8.58 -6.96 -7.85
C PHE A 18 -8.24 -6.18 -6.56
N TYR A 19 -7.74 -6.85 -5.56
CA TYR A 19 -7.44 -6.24 -4.26
C TYR A 19 -6.00 -5.71 -4.20
N SER A 20 -5.84 -4.40 -4.11
CA SER A 20 -4.54 -3.70 -4.10
C SER A 20 -3.62 -4.08 -2.93
N LEU A 21 -4.17 -4.66 -1.87
CA LEU A 21 -3.37 -5.16 -0.75
C LEU A 21 -2.50 -6.37 -1.13
N TYR A 22 -2.89 -7.13 -2.17
CA TYR A 22 -2.07 -8.21 -2.71
C TYR A 22 -1.08 -7.63 -3.73
N ASN A 23 0.18 -7.55 -3.38
CA ASN A 23 1.23 -7.01 -4.23
C ASN A 23 1.63 -8.01 -5.34
N THR A 24 0.78 -8.16 -6.34
CA THR A 24 0.96 -9.17 -7.41
C THR A 24 1.77 -8.65 -8.59
N ALA A 25 1.73 -7.35 -8.86
CA ALA A 25 2.35 -6.76 -10.05
C ALA A 25 3.85 -6.52 -9.87
N HIS A 26 4.25 -6.03 -8.71
CA HIS A 26 5.65 -5.73 -8.40
C HIS A 26 5.90 -5.80 -6.89
N LYS A 27 7.16 -5.94 -6.52
CA LYS A 27 7.56 -5.93 -5.11
C LYS A 27 7.52 -4.49 -4.60
N PRO A 28 6.68 -4.17 -3.62
CA PRO A 28 6.66 -2.83 -3.04
C PRO A 28 7.95 -2.53 -2.29
N GLY A 29 8.20 -1.24 -2.09
CA GLY A 29 9.25 -0.76 -1.20
C GLY A 29 8.99 -1.13 0.26
N LYS A 30 9.87 -0.69 1.14
CA LYS A 30 9.76 -0.92 2.59
C LYS A 30 8.48 -0.32 3.18
N HIS A 31 8.06 0.82 2.65
CA HIS A 31 6.85 1.53 3.05
C HIS A 31 5.97 1.81 1.82
N LYS A 32 4.72 1.38 1.88
CA LYS A 32 3.72 1.68 0.86
C LYS A 32 2.85 2.83 1.36
N ILE A 33 2.85 3.94 0.63
CA ILE A 33 2.06 5.13 0.92
C ILE A 33 0.85 5.11 -0.01
N GLU A 34 -0.34 4.96 0.55
CA GLU A 34 -1.61 4.87 -0.18
C GLU A 34 -2.39 6.16 0.02
N VAL A 35 -2.58 6.92 -1.06
CA VAL A 35 -3.31 8.20 -1.06
C VAL A 35 -4.75 7.98 -1.47
N CYS A 36 -5.69 8.38 -0.64
CA CYS A 36 -7.11 8.31 -0.96
C CYS A 36 -7.47 9.37 -2.01
N THR A 37 -8.00 8.94 -3.14
CA THR A 37 -8.41 9.82 -4.26
C THR A 37 -9.93 9.94 -4.43
N CYS A 38 -10.72 9.35 -3.51
CA CYS A 38 -12.17 9.41 -3.50
C CYS A 38 -12.68 10.86 -3.43
N LEU A 39 -13.93 11.08 -3.87
CA LEU A 39 -14.55 12.39 -3.97
C LEU A 39 -14.40 13.25 -2.70
N CYS A 40 -14.64 12.69 -1.51
CA CYS A 40 -14.50 13.42 -0.25
C CYS A 40 -13.06 13.91 -0.03
N CYS A 41 -12.08 13.06 -0.27
CA CYS A 41 -10.67 13.43 -0.16
C CYS A 41 -10.26 14.40 -1.27
N HIS A 42 -10.78 14.23 -2.49
CA HIS A 42 -10.53 15.13 -3.61
C HIS A 42 -10.97 16.56 -3.31
N ILE A 43 -12.20 16.76 -2.84
CA ILE A 43 -12.73 18.08 -2.47
C ILE A 43 -11.89 18.73 -1.35
N ASN A 44 -11.32 17.93 -0.46
CA ASN A 44 -10.45 18.37 0.61
C ASN A 44 -8.96 18.47 0.23
N GLY A 45 -8.62 18.41 -1.07
CA GLY A 45 -7.28 18.67 -1.59
C GLY A 45 -6.35 17.45 -1.69
N ALA A 46 -6.88 16.22 -1.70
CA ALA A 46 -6.06 15.00 -1.81
C ALA A 46 -5.18 14.98 -3.06
N TRP A 47 -5.64 15.56 -4.17
CA TRP A 47 -4.84 15.63 -5.40
C TRP A 47 -3.61 16.51 -5.24
N ASN A 48 -3.71 17.61 -4.49
CA ASN A 48 -2.55 18.44 -4.18
C ASN A 48 -1.53 17.66 -3.32
N MET A 49 -2.02 16.89 -2.35
CA MET A 49 -1.16 16.04 -1.51
C MET A 49 -0.51 14.92 -2.31
N ARG A 50 -1.25 14.29 -3.24
CA ARG A 50 -0.72 13.31 -4.18
C ARG A 50 0.40 13.92 -5.05
N ASP A 51 0.12 15.06 -5.69
CA ASP A 51 1.08 15.75 -6.55
C ASP A 51 2.33 16.20 -5.77
N TYR A 52 2.13 16.59 -4.51
CA TYR A 52 3.22 16.90 -3.60
C TYR A 52 4.10 15.67 -3.35
N LEU A 53 3.50 14.52 -3.04
CA LEU A 53 4.23 13.27 -2.83
C LEU A 53 4.96 12.80 -4.08
N VAL A 54 4.34 12.89 -5.26
CA VAL A 54 4.98 12.60 -6.56
C VAL A 54 6.26 13.43 -6.74
N LYS A 55 6.19 14.72 -6.47
CA LYS A 55 7.36 15.63 -6.57
C LYS A 55 8.40 15.33 -5.50
N LYS A 56 7.97 15.09 -4.27
CA LYS A 56 8.86 14.86 -3.12
C LYS A 56 9.63 13.57 -3.22
N LEU A 57 8.96 12.49 -3.65
CA LEU A 57 9.55 11.16 -3.77
C LEU A 57 10.20 10.91 -5.14
N GLY A 58 9.87 11.73 -6.15
CA GLY A 58 10.35 11.58 -7.52
C GLY A 58 9.82 10.33 -8.23
N ILE A 59 8.66 9.83 -7.83
CA ILE A 59 8.00 8.63 -8.36
C ILE A 59 6.53 8.91 -8.67
N ARG A 60 5.94 8.11 -9.54
CA ARG A 60 4.52 8.16 -9.89
C ARG A 60 3.73 7.08 -9.15
N HIS A 61 2.42 7.10 -9.34
CA HIS A 61 1.54 6.02 -8.91
C HIS A 61 2.05 4.65 -9.40
N GLY A 62 2.08 3.68 -8.49
CA GLY A 62 2.55 2.32 -8.77
C GLY A 62 4.07 2.16 -8.79
N GLU A 63 4.85 3.25 -8.67
CA GLU A 63 6.30 3.19 -8.69
C GLU A 63 6.92 3.13 -7.29
N THR A 64 8.12 2.59 -7.24
CA THR A 64 8.94 2.50 -6.02
C THR A 64 10.19 3.36 -6.19
N THR A 65 10.58 4.10 -5.14
CA THR A 65 11.82 4.88 -5.12
C THR A 65 13.04 4.00 -5.39
N SER A 66 14.07 4.55 -6.02
CA SER A 66 15.28 3.82 -6.42
C SER A 66 16.03 3.19 -5.25
N ASP A 67 15.86 3.75 -4.04
CA ASP A 67 16.39 3.21 -2.79
C ASP A 67 15.54 2.06 -2.21
N GLY A 68 14.41 1.74 -2.83
CA GLY A 68 13.49 0.70 -2.37
C GLY A 68 12.73 1.04 -1.09
N MET A 69 12.75 2.31 -0.66
CA MET A 69 12.13 2.72 0.60
C MET A 69 10.63 2.92 0.48
N PHE A 70 10.17 3.63 -0.55
CA PHE A 70 8.77 4.04 -0.67
C PHE A 70 8.16 3.56 -1.98
N THR A 71 6.92 3.08 -1.89
CA THR A 71 6.03 2.88 -3.03
C THR A 71 4.84 3.82 -2.87
N LEU A 72 4.47 4.54 -3.93
CA LEU A 72 3.32 5.44 -3.94
C LEU A 72 2.15 4.80 -4.69
N GLU A 73 1.01 4.69 -4.03
CA GLU A 73 -0.22 4.15 -4.60
C GLU A 73 -1.37 5.13 -4.45
N GLU A 74 -2.22 5.20 -5.46
CA GLU A 74 -3.50 5.88 -5.40
C GLU A 74 -4.59 4.83 -5.14
N VAL A 75 -5.42 5.07 -4.13
CA VAL A 75 -6.52 4.16 -3.77
C VAL A 75 -7.85 4.90 -3.82
N GLU A 76 -8.90 4.17 -4.20
CA GLU A 76 -10.23 4.75 -4.37
C GLU A 76 -10.79 5.33 -3.07
N CYS A 77 -10.83 4.54 -2.00
CA CYS A 77 -11.41 4.99 -0.75
C CYS A 77 -10.80 4.25 0.46
N LEU A 78 -10.31 5.03 1.42
CA LEU A 78 -9.80 4.52 2.70
C LEU A 78 -10.86 4.49 3.81
N ASN A 79 -12.10 4.88 3.51
CA ASN A 79 -13.22 4.96 4.46
C ASN A 79 -12.94 5.85 5.69
N THR A 80 -12.10 6.88 5.54
CA THR A 80 -11.71 7.85 6.58
C THR A 80 -12.12 9.27 6.19
N CYS A 81 -13.37 9.42 5.72
CA CYS A 81 -13.88 10.68 5.19
C CYS A 81 -13.98 11.79 6.24
N ASP A 82 -14.07 11.42 7.51
CA ASP A 82 -14.03 12.32 8.66
C ASP A 82 -12.66 13.01 8.85
N ARG A 83 -11.62 12.48 8.22
CA ARG A 83 -10.23 12.96 8.28
C ARG A 83 -9.64 13.24 6.90
N ALA A 84 -10.48 13.69 5.97
CA ALA A 84 -10.02 14.02 4.62
C ALA A 84 -9.15 15.31 4.60
N PRO A 85 -8.09 15.38 3.79
CA PRO A 85 -7.54 14.33 2.91
C PRO A 85 -6.76 13.28 3.71
N ALA A 86 -6.85 12.01 3.30
CA ALA A 86 -6.32 10.89 4.07
C ALA A 86 -5.27 10.09 3.27
N VAL A 87 -4.28 9.59 4.01
CA VAL A 87 -3.22 8.70 3.55
C VAL A 87 -3.13 7.50 4.48
N GLN A 88 -2.86 6.33 3.93
CA GLN A 88 -2.59 5.12 4.70
C GLN A 88 -1.15 4.66 4.49
N VAL A 89 -0.50 4.19 5.55
CA VAL A 89 0.80 3.53 5.50
C VAL A 89 0.75 2.28 6.36
N GLY A 90 0.80 1.12 5.73
CA GLY A 90 0.59 -0.15 6.43
C GLY A 90 -0.82 -0.24 7.01
N SER A 91 -0.94 -0.39 8.33
CA SER A 91 -2.22 -0.42 9.06
C SER A 91 -2.64 0.95 9.60
N GLU A 92 -1.80 1.97 9.48
CA GLU A 92 -2.03 3.28 10.09
C GLU A 92 -2.65 4.26 9.09
N TYR A 93 -3.66 5.01 9.57
CA TYR A 93 -4.35 6.05 8.81
C TYR A 93 -3.94 7.43 9.32
N TYR A 94 -3.59 8.31 8.38
CA TYR A 94 -3.20 9.70 8.64
C TYR A 94 -4.18 10.64 7.97
N GLY A 95 -4.70 11.59 8.71
CA GLY A 95 -5.62 12.60 8.18
C GLY A 95 -6.21 13.48 9.27
N PRO A 96 -6.60 14.73 8.92
CA PRO A 96 -6.29 15.40 7.66
C PRO A 96 -4.79 15.63 7.49
N VAL A 97 -4.24 15.37 6.30
CA VAL A 97 -2.81 15.56 6.05
C VAL A 97 -2.52 16.89 5.36
N THR A 98 -1.41 17.52 5.77
CA THR A 98 -0.81 18.69 5.15
C THR A 98 0.58 18.33 4.61
N GLU A 99 1.16 19.18 3.76
CA GLU A 99 2.52 18.96 3.22
C GLU A 99 3.56 18.79 4.34
N THR A 100 3.48 19.59 5.39
CA THR A 100 4.40 19.50 6.55
C THR A 100 4.25 18.18 7.29
N GLN A 101 3.02 17.72 7.49
CA GLN A 101 2.76 16.42 8.16
C GLN A 101 3.22 15.24 7.27
N LEU A 102 3.13 15.37 5.95
CA LEU A 102 3.67 14.37 5.03
C LEU A 102 5.19 14.33 5.07
N ASP A 103 5.85 15.48 5.22
CA ASP A 103 7.29 15.55 5.39
C ASP A 103 7.75 14.85 6.67
N ASP A 104 7.11 15.18 7.80
CA ASP A 104 7.38 14.54 9.09
C ASP A 104 7.15 13.02 9.02
N LEU A 105 6.08 12.61 8.34
CA LEU A 105 5.78 11.20 8.14
C LEU A 105 6.87 10.49 7.32
N ILE A 106 7.30 11.09 6.20
CA ILE A 106 8.36 10.53 5.35
C ILE A 106 9.67 10.41 6.14
N GLU A 107 10.05 11.42 6.91
CA GLU A 107 11.27 11.37 7.74
C GLU A 107 11.16 10.30 8.83
N LYS A 108 10.03 10.20 9.51
CA LYS A 108 9.76 9.15 10.50
C LYS A 108 9.91 7.75 9.89
N LEU A 109 9.33 7.54 8.71
CA LEU A 109 9.39 6.27 8.00
C LEU A 109 10.82 5.94 7.52
N ARG A 110 11.59 6.93 7.05
CA ARG A 110 13.00 6.73 6.68
C ARG A 110 13.85 6.23 7.84
N ASN A 111 13.59 6.75 9.03
CA ASN A 111 14.30 6.40 10.24
C ASN A 111 13.81 5.10 10.89
N SER A 112 12.65 4.58 10.46
CA SER A 112 12.10 3.34 10.96
C SER A 112 12.91 2.13 10.47
N GLN A 113 13.18 1.19 11.38
CA GLN A 113 13.80 -0.10 11.03
C GLN A 113 12.78 -1.11 10.49
N GLU A 114 11.51 -0.95 10.82
CA GLU A 114 10.44 -1.87 10.46
C GLU A 114 9.83 -1.54 9.10
N SER A 115 9.44 -2.59 8.36
CA SER A 115 8.65 -2.46 7.13
C SER A 115 7.18 -2.31 7.49
N THR A 116 6.49 -1.36 6.85
CA THR A 116 5.03 -1.20 7.01
C THR A 116 4.25 -2.05 6.00
N VAL A 117 4.94 -2.63 5.03
CA VAL A 117 4.31 -3.55 4.09
C VAL A 117 4.10 -4.88 4.79
N VAL A 118 2.84 -5.26 4.95
CA VAL A 118 2.48 -6.57 5.48
C VAL A 118 2.87 -7.63 4.47
N GLN A 119 3.88 -8.44 4.81
CA GLN A 119 4.33 -9.53 3.97
C GLN A 119 3.41 -10.75 4.13
N TYR A 120 2.17 -10.65 3.70
CA TYR A 120 1.25 -11.81 3.69
C TYR A 120 1.82 -13.03 2.96
N ALA A 121 2.79 -12.84 2.05
CA ALA A 121 3.40 -13.92 1.30
C ALA A 121 4.45 -14.71 2.10
N ALA A 122 5.18 -14.09 3.02
CA ALA A 122 6.22 -14.77 3.76
C ALA A 122 5.63 -15.73 4.81
N ASP A 123 4.58 -15.30 5.51
CA ASP A 123 3.95 -16.09 6.56
C ASP A 123 3.05 -17.20 6.00
N VAL A 124 2.45 -17.00 4.82
CA VAL A 124 1.63 -18.03 4.15
C VAL A 124 2.51 -19.08 3.46
N VAL A 125 3.71 -18.73 3.02
CA VAL A 125 4.66 -19.68 2.43
C VAL A 125 5.41 -20.46 3.51
N SER A 126 5.56 -19.92 4.71
CA SER A 126 6.16 -20.62 5.85
C SER A 126 5.20 -21.54 6.61
N VAL A 127 3.93 -21.63 6.21
CA VAL A 127 3.12 -22.81 6.57
C VAL A 127 3.77 -24.02 5.91
N GLN A 128 4.72 -24.57 6.64
CA GLN A 128 5.42 -25.79 6.30
C GLN A 128 4.39 -26.83 5.84
N LEU A 129 4.55 -27.28 4.62
CA LEU A 129 4.03 -28.55 4.21
C LEU A 129 4.48 -29.55 5.27
N ARG A 130 3.62 -29.90 6.20
CA ARG A 130 3.81 -31.13 6.96
C ARG A 130 3.87 -32.23 5.90
N LYS A 131 5.09 -32.69 5.62
CA LYS A 131 5.32 -33.87 4.82
C LYS A 131 4.63 -35.01 5.56
N GLY A 132 3.65 -35.60 4.94
CA GLY A 132 3.09 -36.87 5.35
C GLY A 132 1.80 -36.75 6.13
N GLU A 133 0.71 -36.55 5.38
CA GLU A 133 -0.59 -37.16 5.66
C GLU A 133 -1.42 -36.97 4.39
N VAL A 134 -1.30 -37.92 3.50
CA VAL A 134 -2.30 -38.32 2.50
C VAL A 134 -2.52 -39.79 2.74
#